data_69fcb759904424e29b009f2518370e64
#
_entry.id   69fcb759904424e29b009f2518370e64
#
_cell.length_a   1.000
_cell.length_b   1.000
_cell.length_c   1.000
_cell.angle_alpha   90.00
_cell.angle_beta   90.00
_cell.angle_gamma   90.00
#
_symmetry.space_group_name_H-M   'P 1'
#
loop_
_entity.id
_entity.type
_entity.pdbx_description
1 polymer ?
#
loop_
_entity_poly.entity_id
_entity_poly.type
_entity_poly.pdbx_seq_one_letter_code
_entity_poly.pdbx_strand_id
1 'polypeptide(L)'
;MVFISCDIKTNSKNESNYHQINKYLNNIKRSIKNRIPIIILSQVKPGFTRLIKLEKFKVYYQVETLIFGDAIKQALKPKRIIVGKKNKDSKIDIKYSNYLKSFNCPIIEMNYESAELCKIAINIFLASNLTATNTLANLAEELKADFYDIIPALKLDQRIGKKSYIYPGLGISGGNIERDIVTVKKLVQEHKIKKNHLMTSFQEISENRKIWTFDTIKKIIKKNKISKIGIFGFTYKKDNSSYKNS
;
A
#
# COMPACT_ATOMS: atom_id res chain seq x y z
N MET A 1 -26.67 2.26 -4.10
CA MET A 1 -25.40 1.89 -3.43
C MET A 1 -24.72 3.17 -2.94
N VAL A 2 -23.95 3.07 -1.86
CA VAL A 2 -23.05 4.15 -1.39
C VAL A 2 -21.63 3.62 -1.34
N PHE A 3 -20.69 4.37 -1.87
CA PHE A 3 -19.26 4.09 -1.81
C PHE A 3 -18.58 5.06 -0.83
N ILE A 4 -17.77 4.53 0.07
CA ILE A 4 -16.95 5.31 1.01
C ILE A 4 -15.50 5.18 0.58
N SER A 5 -14.95 6.24 -0.02
CA SER A 5 -13.61 6.28 -0.60
C SER A 5 -12.73 7.39 0.00
N CYS A 6 -13.03 7.81 1.24
CA CYS A 6 -12.23 8.85 1.86
C CYS A 6 -10.81 8.35 2.17
N ASP A 7 -9.84 9.23 2.03
CA ASP A 7 -8.47 8.95 2.48
C ASP A 7 -8.42 8.81 3.99
N ILE A 8 -7.68 7.82 4.47
CA ILE A 8 -7.42 7.60 5.89
C ILE A 8 -6.12 8.32 6.25
N LYS A 9 -6.25 9.51 6.84
CA LYS A 9 -5.12 10.31 7.28
C LYS A 9 -4.29 9.56 8.32
N THR A 10 -2.99 9.84 8.35
CA THR A 10 -2.07 9.32 9.36
C THR A 10 -1.54 10.44 10.23
N ASN A 11 -1.19 10.12 11.48
CA ASN A 11 -0.45 11.00 12.36
C ASN A 11 1.06 10.98 12.04
N SER A 12 1.88 11.69 12.82
CA SER A 12 3.34 11.74 12.67
C SER A 12 4.04 10.39 12.87
N LYS A 13 3.37 9.41 13.50
CA LYS A 13 3.86 8.04 13.69
C LYS A 13 3.35 7.07 12.63
N ASN A 14 2.78 7.58 11.52
CA ASN A 14 2.14 6.83 10.45
C ASN A 14 0.98 5.91 10.91
N GLU A 15 0.30 6.27 12.02
CA GLU A 15 -0.87 5.54 12.51
C GLU A 15 -2.14 6.09 11.87
N SER A 16 -3.05 5.18 11.47
CA SER A 16 -4.31 5.53 10.79
C SER A 16 -5.31 6.23 11.72
N ASN A 17 -5.90 7.32 11.25
CA ASN A 17 -6.96 8.06 11.93
C ASN A 17 -8.32 7.79 11.24
N TYR A 18 -9.20 7.07 11.93
CA TYR A 18 -10.51 6.67 11.41
C TYR A 18 -11.65 7.66 11.71
N HIS A 19 -11.36 8.87 12.22
CA HIS A 19 -12.39 9.85 12.60
C HIS A 19 -13.33 10.18 11.42
N GLN A 20 -12.76 10.47 10.25
CA GLN A 20 -13.54 10.87 9.08
C GLN A 20 -14.44 9.76 8.54
N ILE A 21 -13.94 8.54 8.42
CA ILE A 21 -14.76 7.41 7.96
C ILE A 21 -15.89 7.11 8.96
N ASN A 22 -15.61 7.17 10.26
CA ASN A 22 -16.64 7.00 11.29
C ASN A 22 -17.72 8.07 11.22
N LYS A 23 -17.36 9.33 10.93
CA LYS A 23 -18.33 10.41 10.70
C LYS A 23 -19.25 10.08 9.51
N TYR A 24 -18.70 9.58 8.39
CA TYR A 24 -19.52 9.18 7.24
C TYR A 24 -20.42 7.99 7.54
N LEU A 25 -19.94 6.97 8.23
CA LEU A 25 -20.75 5.83 8.66
C LEU A 25 -21.91 6.25 9.56
N ASN A 26 -21.68 7.19 10.48
CA ASN A 26 -22.74 7.75 11.34
C ASN A 26 -23.77 8.57 10.54
N ASN A 27 -23.32 9.34 9.57
CA ASN A 27 -24.23 10.10 8.69
C ASN A 27 -25.10 9.15 7.86
N ILE A 28 -24.53 8.09 7.29
CA ILE A 28 -25.27 7.04 6.56
C ILE A 28 -26.34 6.43 7.46
N LYS A 29 -25.99 6.06 8.70
CA LYS A 29 -26.91 5.48 9.67
C LYS A 29 -28.11 6.38 9.96
N ARG A 30 -27.90 7.71 10.02
CA ARG A 30 -28.93 8.70 10.34
C ARG A 30 -29.79 9.06 9.14
N SER A 31 -29.17 9.25 7.95
CA SER A 31 -29.82 9.85 6.78
C SER A 31 -30.43 8.85 5.82
N ILE A 32 -29.92 7.60 5.76
CA ILE A 32 -30.39 6.62 4.79
C ILE A 32 -31.42 5.68 5.43
N LYS A 33 -32.66 5.75 4.94
CA LYS A 33 -33.76 4.89 5.42
C LYS A 33 -33.81 3.55 4.70
N ASN A 34 -33.49 3.51 3.42
CA ASN A 34 -33.60 2.32 2.57
C ASN A 34 -32.44 1.34 2.77
N ARG A 35 -32.72 0.06 2.65
CA ARG A 35 -31.70 -1.01 2.63
C ARG A 35 -30.94 -0.95 1.30
N ILE A 36 -29.74 -0.40 1.32
CA ILE A 36 -28.85 -0.32 0.14
C ILE A 36 -27.48 -0.87 0.47
N PRO A 37 -26.73 -1.40 -0.51
CA PRO A 37 -25.35 -1.79 -0.31
C PRO A 37 -24.45 -0.59 0.04
N ILE A 38 -23.61 -0.76 1.04
CA ILE A 38 -22.55 0.18 1.46
C ILE A 38 -21.21 -0.47 1.15
N ILE A 39 -20.42 0.17 0.33
CA ILE A 39 -19.12 -0.34 -0.13
C ILE A 39 -18.01 0.55 0.44
N ILE A 40 -17.10 -0.05 1.19
CA ILE A 40 -15.93 0.63 1.75
C ILE A 40 -14.75 0.40 0.84
N LEU A 41 -14.22 1.47 0.25
CA LEU A 41 -13.00 1.50 -0.56
C LEU A 41 -11.80 2.05 0.25
N SER A 42 -12.09 2.80 1.32
CA SER A 42 -11.07 3.38 2.19
C SER A 42 -10.19 2.30 2.80
N GLN A 43 -8.88 2.51 2.81
CA GLN A 43 -7.95 1.54 3.37
C GLN A 43 -8.03 1.53 4.89
N VAL A 44 -8.50 0.43 5.45
CA VAL A 44 -8.70 0.22 6.89
C VAL A 44 -7.89 -0.98 7.39
N LYS A 45 -7.68 -1.07 8.70
CA LYS A 45 -7.01 -2.22 9.31
C LYS A 45 -7.90 -3.46 9.29
N PRO A 46 -7.33 -4.67 9.23
CA PRO A 46 -8.08 -5.92 9.37
C PRO A 46 -8.99 -5.93 10.60
N GLY A 47 -10.25 -6.34 10.38
CA GLY A 47 -11.29 -6.36 11.39
C GLY A 47 -12.11 -5.07 11.52
N PHE A 48 -11.74 -3.97 10.86
CA PHE A 48 -12.47 -2.70 10.95
C PHE A 48 -13.90 -2.84 10.42
N THR A 49 -14.08 -3.40 9.23
CA THR A 49 -15.41 -3.53 8.60
C THR A 49 -16.35 -4.40 9.41
N ARG A 50 -15.84 -5.41 10.10
CA ARG A 50 -16.64 -6.27 10.98
C ARG A 50 -17.23 -5.53 12.17
N LEU A 51 -16.57 -4.50 12.67
CA LEU A 51 -17.00 -3.71 13.81
C LEU A 51 -18.02 -2.62 13.46
N ILE A 52 -18.31 -2.42 12.15
CA ILE A 52 -19.27 -1.42 11.71
C ILE A 52 -20.71 -1.82 12.12
N LYS A 53 -21.36 -0.97 12.91
CA LYS A 53 -22.73 -1.16 13.41
C LYS A 53 -23.77 -0.58 12.44
N LEU A 54 -23.92 -1.23 11.29
CA LEU A 54 -24.89 -0.88 10.23
C LEU A 54 -25.76 -2.11 9.87
N GLU A 55 -26.41 -2.71 10.87
CA GLU A 55 -27.08 -4.03 10.79
C GLU A 55 -28.17 -4.08 9.71
N LYS A 56 -28.86 -2.96 9.46
CA LYS A 56 -29.88 -2.88 8.40
C LYS A 56 -29.32 -2.82 6.99
N PHE A 57 -28.00 -2.60 6.82
CA PHE A 57 -27.36 -2.49 5.51
C PHE A 57 -26.54 -3.73 5.19
N LYS A 58 -26.37 -4.01 3.90
CA LYS A 58 -25.37 -4.96 3.42
C LYS A 58 -24.07 -4.19 3.21
N VAL A 59 -23.11 -4.38 4.10
CA VAL A 59 -21.79 -3.76 4.03
C VAL A 59 -20.84 -4.67 3.25
N TYR A 60 -19.99 -4.09 2.45
CA TYR A 60 -18.91 -4.76 1.71
C TYR A 60 -17.61 -3.96 1.87
N TYR A 61 -16.49 -4.65 1.82
CA TYR A 61 -15.18 -4.04 1.66
C TYR A 61 -14.68 -4.35 0.25
N GLN A 62 -14.32 -3.34 -0.54
CA GLN A 62 -13.72 -3.56 -1.85
C GLN A 62 -12.28 -3.05 -1.82
N VAL A 63 -11.34 -3.91 -2.20
CA VAL A 63 -9.93 -3.56 -2.23
C VAL A 63 -9.64 -2.63 -3.39
N GLU A 64 -9.18 -1.42 -3.09
CA GLU A 64 -8.74 -0.46 -4.09
C GLU A 64 -7.24 -0.57 -4.30
N THR A 65 -6.80 -0.75 -5.56
CA THR A 65 -5.39 -0.94 -5.93
C THR A 65 -4.95 0.00 -7.05
N LEU A 66 -5.43 1.24 -7.04
CA LEU A 66 -5.05 2.23 -8.04
C LEU A 66 -3.56 2.57 -7.95
N ILE A 67 -2.93 2.74 -9.09
CA ILE A 67 -1.52 3.13 -9.21
C ILE A 67 -1.46 4.57 -9.74
N PHE A 68 -0.68 5.42 -9.09
CA PHE A 68 -0.46 6.79 -9.56
C PHE A 68 0.03 6.81 -11.02
N GLY A 69 -0.55 7.71 -11.81
CA GLY A 69 -0.29 7.85 -13.24
C GLY A 69 -1.16 6.95 -14.14
N ASP A 70 -1.77 5.87 -13.61
CA ASP A 70 -2.63 4.93 -14.36
C ASP A 70 -3.99 4.68 -13.66
N ALA A 71 -4.32 5.52 -12.68
CA ALA A 71 -5.47 5.30 -11.78
C ALA A 71 -6.81 5.23 -12.52
N ILE A 72 -7.07 6.17 -13.43
CA ILE A 72 -8.33 6.23 -14.19
C ILE A 72 -8.49 4.97 -15.06
N LYS A 73 -7.44 4.57 -15.78
CA LYS A 73 -7.47 3.37 -16.63
C LYS A 73 -7.71 2.10 -15.80
N GLN A 74 -7.08 2.01 -14.62
CA GLN A 74 -7.28 0.87 -13.73
C GLN A 74 -8.66 0.86 -13.08
N ALA A 75 -9.23 2.01 -12.77
CA ALA A 75 -10.59 2.13 -12.27
C ALA A 75 -11.62 1.71 -13.32
N LEU A 76 -11.42 2.07 -14.59
CA LEU A 76 -12.34 1.73 -15.68
C LEU A 76 -12.17 0.29 -16.19
N LYS A 77 -10.95 -0.23 -16.17
CA LYS A 77 -10.60 -1.60 -16.65
C LYS A 77 -9.75 -2.33 -15.61
N PRO A 78 -10.31 -2.67 -14.45
CA PRO A 78 -9.58 -3.41 -13.42
C PRO A 78 -9.24 -4.81 -13.90
N LYS A 79 -8.06 -5.31 -13.53
CA LYS A 79 -7.65 -6.70 -13.84
C LYS A 79 -8.35 -7.71 -12.96
N ARG A 80 -8.82 -7.32 -11.82
CA ARG A 80 -9.61 -8.08 -10.85
C ARG A 80 -10.26 -7.11 -9.89
N ILE A 81 -11.36 -7.55 -9.27
CA ILE A 81 -11.98 -6.87 -8.13
C ILE A 81 -11.95 -7.83 -6.94
N ILE A 82 -11.56 -7.35 -5.77
CA ILE A 82 -11.54 -8.14 -4.53
C ILE A 82 -12.61 -7.59 -3.61
N VAL A 83 -13.52 -8.48 -3.17
CA VAL A 83 -14.69 -8.12 -2.34
C VAL A 83 -14.64 -8.88 -1.02
N GLY A 84 -14.59 -8.13 0.07
CA GLY A 84 -14.77 -8.63 1.43
C GLY A 84 -16.25 -8.66 1.81
N LYS A 85 -16.68 -9.77 2.39
CA LYS A 85 -18.05 -10.00 2.87
C LYS A 85 -18.05 -10.39 4.34
N LYS A 86 -19.18 -10.22 5.01
CA LYS A 86 -19.36 -10.63 6.41
C LYS A 86 -19.15 -12.15 6.58
N ASN A 87 -19.69 -12.92 5.62
CA ASN A 87 -19.47 -14.35 5.48
C ASN A 87 -19.13 -14.63 4.03
N LYS A 88 -18.04 -15.36 3.78
CA LYS A 88 -17.54 -15.71 2.44
C LYS A 88 -18.61 -16.39 1.58
N ASP A 89 -19.45 -17.24 2.18
CA ASP A 89 -20.46 -18.02 1.46
C ASP A 89 -21.77 -17.26 1.22
N SER A 90 -21.92 -16.05 1.80
CA SER A 90 -23.10 -15.22 1.58
C SER A 90 -23.14 -14.67 0.15
N LYS A 91 -24.34 -14.60 -0.44
CA LYS A 91 -24.52 -13.99 -1.77
C LYS A 91 -24.33 -12.48 -1.71
N ILE A 92 -23.67 -11.92 -2.71
CA ILE A 92 -23.56 -10.48 -2.91
C ILE A 92 -24.96 -9.93 -3.28
N ASP A 93 -25.28 -8.72 -2.82
CA ASP A 93 -26.49 -8.01 -3.21
C ASP A 93 -26.57 -7.88 -4.73
N ILE A 94 -27.76 -8.09 -5.30
CA ILE A 94 -27.94 -8.15 -6.77
C ILE A 94 -27.50 -6.85 -7.46
N LYS A 95 -27.78 -5.69 -6.87
CA LYS A 95 -27.39 -4.39 -7.43
C LYS A 95 -25.86 -4.25 -7.45
N TYR A 96 -25.20 -4.67 -6.37
CA TYR A 96 -23.75 -4.63 -6.30
C TYR A 96 -23.11 -5.69 -7.20
N SER A 97 -23.67 -6.88 -7.27
CA SER A 97 -23.22 -7.94 -8.19
C SER A 97 -23.27 -7.50 -9.65
N ASN A 98 -24.38 -6.86 -10.08
CA ASN A 98 -24.51 -6.34 -11.43
C ASN A 98 -23.46 -5.25 -11.74
N TYR A 99 -23.23 -4.35 -10.80
CA TYR A 99 -22.16 -3.35 -10.90
C TYR A 99 -20.77 -4.02 -11.05
N LEU A 100 -20.44 -5.01 -10.24
CA LEU A 100 -19.16 -5.71 -10.33
C LEU A 100 -18.98 -6.42 -11.68
N LYS A 101 -20.02 -7.09 -12.16
CA LYS A 101 -20.00 -7.80 -13.45
C LYS A 101 -19.80 -6.88 -14.64
N SER A 102 -20.20 -5.60 -14.57
CA SER A 102 -20.01 -4.64 -15.67
C SER A 102 -18.54 -4.36 -16.01
N PHE A 103 -17.60 -4.68 -15.12
CA PHE A 103 -16.17 -4.52 -15.38
C PHE A 103 -15.55 -5.68 -16.18
N ASN A 104 -16.27 -6.77 -16.36
CA ASN A 104 -15.83 -7.94 -17.14
C ASN A 104 -14.42 -8.44 -16.73
N CYS A 105 -14.20 -8.56 -15.43
CA CYS A 105 -12.94 -9.07 -14.86
C CYS A 105 -13.22 -10.08 -13.73
N PRO A 106 -12.22 -10.89 -13.31
CA PRO A 106 -12.37 -11.79 -12.19
C PRO A 106 -12.77 -11.07 -10.90
N ILE A 107 -13.76 -11.60 -10.19
CA ILE A 107 -14.22 -11.12 -8.87
C ILE A 107 -13.76 -12.16 -7.86
N ILE A 108 -12.92 -11.73 -6.91
CA ILE A 108 -12.39 -12.58 -5.84
C ILE A 108 -13.11 -12.24 -4.55
N GLU A 109 -13.90 -13.18 -4.06
CA GLU A 109 -14.71 -13.01 -2.85
C GLU A 109 -14.03 -13.66 -1.63
N MET A 110 -14.01 -12.95 -0.51
CA MET A 110 -13.42 -13.42 0.74
C MET A 110 -14.10 -12.78 1.97
N ASN A 111 -13.71 -13.18 3.18
CA ASN A 111 -14.16 -12.50 4.39
C ASN A 111 -13.57 -11.08 4.50
N TYR A 112 -14.18 -10.21 5.30
CA TYR A 112 -13.72 -8.83 5.52
C TYR A 112 -12.25 -8.79 5.88
N GLU A 113 -11.83 -9.53 6.89
CA GLU A 113 -10.47 -9.53 7.41
C GLU A 113 -9.45 -9.95 6.36
N SER A 114 -9.80 -10.93 5.52
CA SER A 114 -8.94 -11.37 4.42
C SER A 114 -8.80 -10.30 3.34
N ALA A 115 -9.88 -9.60 3.00
CA ALA A 115 -9.85 -8.54 2.00
C ALA A 115 -9.08 -7.30 2.50
N GLU A 116 -9.30 -6.91 3.74
CA GLU A 116 -8.57 -5.82 4.40
C GLU A 116 -7.07 -6.15 4.49
N LEU A 117 -6.73 -7.37 4.91
CA LEU A 117 -5.34 -7.83 4.96
C LEU A 117 -4.74 -7.96 3.56
N CYS A 118 -5.50 -8.38 2.55
CA CYS A 118 -5.03 -8.50 1.17
C CYS A 118 -4.50 -7.16 0.63
N LYS A 119 -5.19 -6.04 0.92
CA LYS A 119 -4.70 -4.71 0.55
C LYS A 119 -3.35 -4.40 1.18
N ILE A 120 -3.20 -4.67 2.46
CA ILE A 120 -1.96 -4.46 3.20
C ILE A 120 -0.86 -5.41 2.69
N ALA A 121 -1.19 -6.70 2.47
CA ALA A 121 -0.25 -7.70 1.99
C ALA A 121 0.41 -7.29 0.67
N ILE A 122 -0.35 -6.71 -0.27
CA ILE A 122 0.21 -6.19 -1.53
C ILE A 122 1.33 -5.18 -1.24
N ASN A 123 1.09 -4.22 -0.34
CA ASN A 123 2.08 -3.20 0.00
C ASN A 123 3.29 -3.79 0.76
N ILE A 124 3.08 -4.81 1.59
CA ILE A 124 4.17 -5.50 2.29
C ILE A 124 5.07 -6.27 1.28
N PHE A 125 4.49 -6.93 0.29
CA PHE A 125 5.29 -7.55 -0.78
C PHE A 125 6.06 -6.52 -1.62
N LEU A 126 5.48 -5.35 -1.89
CA LEU A 126 6.21 -4.26 -2.54
C LEU A 126 7.35 -3.73 -1.66
N ALA A 127 7.13 -3.57 -0.36
CA ALA A 127 8.18 -3.19 0.59
C ALA A 127 9.30 -4.25 0.65
N SER A 128 8.97 -5.54 0.63
CA SER A 128 9.94 -6.63 0.61
C SER A 128 10.86 -6.54 -0.62
N ASN A 129 10.27 -6.32 -1.80
CA ASN A 129 11.05 -6.17 -3.02
C ASN A 129 12.00 -4.96 -2.97
N LEU A 130 11.49 -3.80 -2.52
CA LEU A 130 12.31 -2.58 -2.38
C LEU A 130 13.44 -2.78 -1.38
N THR A 131 13.15 -3.39 -0.23
CA THR A 131 14.12 -3.60 0.84
C THR A 131 15.20 -4.58 0.41
N ALA A 132 14.83 -5.72 -0.19
CA ALA A 132 15.77 -6.70 -0.72
C ALA A 132 16.66 -6.08 -1.83
N THR A 133 16.05 -5.34 -2.74
CA THR A 133 16.75 -4.65 -3.83
C THR A 133 17.77 -3.65 -3.30
N ASN A 134 17.39 -2.80 -2.36
CA ASN A 134 18.29 -1.80 -1.79
C ASN A 134 19.45 -2.46 -1.00
N THR A 135 19.17 -3.53 -0.27
CA THR A 135 20.20 -4.29 0.46
C THR A 135 21.21 -4.91 -0.50
N LEU A 136 20.73 -5.54 -1.58
CA LEU A 136 21.61 -6.16 -2.58
C LEU A 136 22.37 -5.12 -3.40
N ALA A 137 21.79 -3.96 -3.67
CA ALA A 137 22.48 -2.86 -4.35
C ALA A 137 23.63 -2.30 -3.49
N ASN A 138 23.41 -2.14 -2.17
CA ASN A 138 24.48 -1.74 -1.26
C ASN A 138 25.61 -2.77 -1.23
N LEU A 139 25.25 -4.06 -1.20
CA LEU A 139 26.26 -5.14 -1.27
C LEU A 139 27.03 -5.13 -2.60
N ALA A 140 26.35 -4.88 -3.72
CA ALA A 140 26.99 -4.79 -5.03
C ALA A 140 28.02 -3.64 -5.08
N GLU A 141 27.72 -2.47 -4.47
CA GLU A 141 28.67 -1.36 -4.34
C GLU A 141 29.95 -1.80 -3.60
N GLU A 142 29.83 -2.51 -2.48
CA GLU A 142 30.98 -3.02 -1.71
C GLU A 142 31.79 -4.08 -2.48
N LEU A 143 31.10 -4.91 -3.27
CA LEU A 143 31.73 -5.95 -4.10
C LEU A 143 32.26 -5.41 -5.45
N LYS A 144 32.13 -4.11 -5.71
CA LYS A 144 32.47 -3.48 -7.00
C LYS A 144 31.70 -4.10 -8.20
N ALA A 145 30.49 -4.60 -7.95
CA ALA A 145 29.55 -5.10 -8.95
C ALA A 145 28.55 -4.00 -9.34
N ASP A 146 28.00 -4.06 -10.55
CA ASP A 146 26.90 -3.20 -10.96
C ASP A 146 25.57 -3.93 -10.75
N PHE A 147 24.73 -3.42 -9.84
CA PHE A 147 23.42 -4.01 -9.60
C PHE A 147 22.49 -3.86 -10.82
N TYR A 148 22.68 -2.85 -11.67
CA TYR A 148 21.89 -2.67 -12.89
C TYR A 148 22.10 -3.79 -13.90
N ASP A 149 23.27 -4.41 -13.94
CA ASP A 149 23.55 -5.60 -14.77
C ASP A 149 22.79 -6.85 -14.27
N ILE A 150 22.41 -6.90 -12.99
CA ILE A 150 21.67 -8.02 -12.40
C ILE A 150 20.16 -7.91 -12.69
N ILE A 151 19.62 -6.69 -12.83
CA ILE A 151 18.18 -6.44 -13.01
C ILE A 151 17.57 -7.20 -14.18
N PRO A 152 18.17 -7.28 -15.40
CA PRO A 152 17.59 -8.02 -16.50
C PRO A 152 17.39 -9.52 -16.18
N ALA A 153 18.37 -10.14 -15.51
CA ALA A 153 18.28 -11.54 -15.10
C ALA A 153 17.13 -11.77 -14.09
N LEU A 154 17.01 -10.90 -13.10
CA LEU A 154 15.90 -10.96 -12.13
C LEU A 154 14.54 -10.78 -12.79
N LYS A 155 14.41 -9.88 -13.76
CA LYS A 155 13.14 -9.65 -14.49
C LYS A 155 12.72 -10.82 -15.36
N LEU A 156 13.66 -11.59 -15.87
CA LEU A 156 13.40 -12.78 -16.70
C LEU A 156 13.05 -14.01 -15.87
N ASP A 157 13.41 -14.05 -14.59
CA ASP A 157 12.96 -15.11 -13.68
C ASP A 157 11.46 -15.01 -13.46
N GLN A 158 10.71 -16.08 -13.84
CA GLN A 158 9.24 -16.09 -13.79
C GLN A 158 8.69 -15.94 -12.35
N ARG A 159 9.46 -16.34 -11.34
CA ARG A 159 9.08 -16.22 -9.92
C ARG A 159 9.15 -14.79 -9.42
N ILE A 160 9.99 -13.94 -10.04
CA ILE A 160 10.14 -12.51 -9.72
C ILE A 160 9.26 -11.69 -10.67
N GLY A 161 9.49 -11.81 -11.97
CA GLY A 161 8.66 -11.26 -13.03
C GLY A 161 8.98 -9.80 -13.42
N LYS A 162 8.62 -9.47 -14.65
CA LYS A 162 8.95 -8.18 -15.33
C LYS A 162 8.48 -6.92 -14.60
N LYS A 163 7.44 -7.03 -13.73
CA LYS A 163 6.80 -5.89 -13.06
C LYS A 163 7.22 -5.72 -11.60
N SER A 164 8.15 -6.51 -11.13
CA SER A 164 8.66 -6.42 -9.76
C SER A 164 9.39 -5.10 -9.52
N TYR A 165 9.29 -4.60 -8.30
CA TYR A 165 10.01 -3.40 -7.85
C TYR A 165 11.42 -3.75 -7.45
N ILE A 166 12.31 -3.83 -8.45
CA ILE A 166 13.70 -4.27 -8.30
C ILE A 166 14.72 -3.25 -8.81
N TYR A 167 14.32 -1.98 -8.88
CA TYR A 167 15.26 -0.87 -9.08
C TYR A 167 15.64 -0.27 -7.73
N PRO A 168 16.95 -0.11 -7.44
CA PRO A 168 17.41 0.55 -6.22
C PRO A 168 16.88 1.98 -6.13
N GLY A 169 16.53 2.40 -4.91
CA GLY A 169 15.98 3.72 -4.65
C GLY A 169 16.42 4.30 -3.31
N LEU A 170 15.81 5.41 -2.91
CA LEU A 170 16.12 6.16 -1.70
C LEU A 170 15.36 5.70 -0.45
N GLY A 171 14.92 4.46 -0.42
CA GLY A 171 14.11 3.89 0.64
C GLY A 171 12.61 3.92 0.32
N ILE A 172 11.79 3.64 1.32
CA ILE A 172 10.33 3.62 1.20
C ILE A 172 9.80 5.04 1.36
N SER A 173 8.98 5.48 0.40
CA SER A 173 8.38 6.81 0.39
C SER A 173 6.89 6.75 0.02
N GLY A 174 6.15 7.87 0.23
CA GLY A 174 4.75 8.01 -0.20
C GLY A 174 3.70 7.73 0.86
N GLY A 175 4.06 7.32 2.05
CA GLY A 175 3.18 7.20 3.22
C GLY A 175 2.24 5.99 3.26
N ASN A 176 1.84 5.39 2.13
CA ASN A 176 0.93 4.24 2.13
C ASN A 176 1.62 2.95 2.60
N ILE A 177 2.81 2.68 2.06
CA ILE A 177 3.60 1.49 2.45
C ILE A 177 4.05 1.62 3.90
N GLU A 178 4.52 2.80 4.32
CA GLU A 178 4.96 3.05 5.70
C GLU A 178 3.81 2.86 6.70
N ARG A 179 2.61 3.39 6.40
CA ARG A 179 1.42 3.16 7.21
C ARG A 179 1.10 1.67 7.37
N ASP A 180 1.22 0.91 6.28
CA ASP A 180 0.90 -0.51 6.30
C ASP A 180 1.95 -1.32 7.07
N ILE A 181 3.23 -0.96 6.99
CA ILE A 181 4.30 -1.52 7.82
C ILE A 181 4.00 -1.29 9.31
N VAL A 182 3.63 -0.05 9.69
CA VAL A 182 3.25 0.28 11.08
C VAL A 182 2.01 -0.51 11.51
N THR A 183 1.02 -0.63 10.64
CA THR A 183 -0.21 -1.39 10.92
C THR A 183 0.10 -2.87 11.16
N VAL A 184 0.90 -3.51 10.29
CA VAL A 184 1.29 -4.92 10.47
C VAL A 184 2.14 -5.12 11.72
N LYS A 185 3.09 -4.21 11.99
CA LYS A 185 3.92 -4.25 13.21
C LYS A 185 3.06 -4.26 14.47
N LYS A 186 2.03 -3.40 14.52
CA LYS A 186 1.07 -3.38 15.65
C LYS A 186 0.26 -4.66 15.75
N LEU A 187 -0.29 -5.15 14.63
CA LEU A 187 -1.07 -6.39 14.62
C LEU A 187 -0.23 -7.59 15.07
N VAL A 188 1.03 -7.67 14.64
CA VAL A 188 1.98 -8.71 15.10
C VAL A 188 2.17 -8.65 16.61
N GLN A 189 2.28 -7.45 17.19
CA GLN A 189 2.40 -7.25 18.63
C GLN A 189 1.10 -7.58 19.37
N GLU A 190 -0.05 -7.07 18.90
CA GLU A 190 -1.39 -7.30 19.47
C GLU A 190 -1.72 -8.81 19.52
N HIS A 191 -1.36 -9.54 18.46
CA HIS A 191 -1.57 -10.99 18.36
C HIS A 191 -0.41 -11.83 18.91
N LYS A 192 0.58 -11.21 19.57
CA LYS A 192 1.72 -11.88 20.21
C LYS A 192 2.48 -12.85 19.29
N ILE A 193 2.59 -12.51 18.00
CA ILE A 193 3.36 -13.31 17.03
C ILE A 193 4.85 -13.15 17.33
N LYS A 194 5.46 -14.24 17.82
CA LYS A 194 6.85 -14.23 18.31
C LYS A 194 7.87 -14.20 17.15
N LYS A 195 9.07 -13.67 17.44
CA LYS A 195 10.26 -13.68 16.56
C LYS A 195 10.00 -13.07 15.17
N ASN A 196 9.11 -12.08 15.07
CA ASN A 196 8.82 -11.38 13.82
C ASN A 196 9.42 -9.96 13.86
N HIS A 197 10.59 -9.80 13.23
CA HIS A 197 11.31 -8.52 13.12
C HIS A 197 11.18 -7.88 11.73
N LEU A 198 10.51 -8.54 10.79
CA LEU A 198 10.47 -8.14 9.39
C LEU A 198 10.04 -6.67 9.18
N MET A 199 8.99 -6.23 9.87
CA MET A 199 8.50 -4.84 9.75
C MET A 199 9.51 -3.82 10.31
N THR A 200 10.22 -4.17 11.35
CA THR A 200 11.28 -3.33 11.91
C THR A 200 12.44 -3.23 10.94
N SER A 201 12.88 -4.36 10.36
CA SER A 201 13.95 -4.37 9.35
C SER A 201 13.61 -3.53 8.12
N PHE A 202 12.34 -3.53 7.66
CA PHE A 202 11.94 -2.65 6.56
C PHE A 202 12.12 -1.17 6.89
N GLN A 203 11.76 -0.75 8.11
CA GLN A 203 11.93 0.62 8.56
C GLN A 203 13.40 1.00 8.65
N GLU A 204 14.22 0.16 9.31
CA GLU A 204 15.65 0.40 9.52
C GLU A 204 16.41 0.48 8.18
N ILE A 205 16.16 -0.46 7.26
CA ILE A 205 16.83 -0.46 5.96
C ILE A 205 16.39 0.75 5.13
N SER A 206 15.12 1.14 5.21
CA SER A 206 14.62 2.34 4.54
C SER A 206 15.30 3.62 5.06
N GLU A 207 15.44 3.78 6.38
CA GLU A 207 16.12 4.94 6.98
C GLU A 207 17.62 4.93 6.64
N ASN A 208 18.30 3.78 6.70
CA ASN A 208 19.69 3.66 6.31
C ASN A 208 19.90 4.05 4.84
N ARG A 209 18.95 3.75 3.94
CA ARG A 209 19.03 4.13 2.52
C ARG A 209 18.88 5.64 2.31
N LYS A 210 18.10 6.32 3.14
CA LYS A 210 18.01 7.80 3.14
C LYS A 210 19.35 8.42 3.58
N ILE A 211 19.96 7.87 4.64
CA ILE A 211 21.27 8.31 5.14
C ILE A 211 22.37 8.05 4.11
N TRP A 212 22.34 6.92 3.42
CA TRP A 212 23.30 6.57 2.36
C TRP A 212 23.43 7.67 1.30
N THR A 213 22.31 8.27 0.88
CA THR A 213 22.33 9.39 -0.09
C THR A 213 23.15 10.56 0.43
N PHE A 214 22.89 10.96 1.67
CA PHE A 214 23.59 12.06 2.31
C PHE A 214 25.10 11.78 2.46
N ASP A 215 25.46 10.58 2.89
CA ASP A 215 26.84 10.17 3.05
C ASP A 215 27.58 10.08 1.71
N THR A 216 26.92 9.58 0.69
CA THR A 216 27.46 9.55 -0.68
C THR A 216 27.73 10.95 -1.21
N ILE A 217 26.78 11.87 -1.06
CA ILE A 217 26.97 13.27 -1.44
C ILE A 217 28.16 13.90 -0.71
N LYS A 218 28.25 13.70 0.62
CA LYS A 218 29.39 14.19 1.42
C LYS A 218 30.73 13.68 0.89
N LYS A 219 30.81 12.36 0.60
CA LYS A 219 32.04 11.75 0.04
C LYS A 219 32.43 12.40 -1.29
N ILE A 220 31.47 12.62 -2.20
CA ILE A 220 31.67 13.25 -3.51
C ILE A 220 32.15 14.71 -3.37
N ILE A 221 31.50 15.48 -2.49
CA ILE A 221 31.88 16.88 -2.21
C ILE A 221 33.34 16.95 -1.73
N LYS A 222 33.67 16.14 -0.72
CA LYS A 222 35.02 16.13 -0.14
C LYS A 222 36.08 15.74 -1.17
N LYS A 223 35.81 14.69 -1.97
CA LYS A 223 36.73 14.19 -2.99
C LYS A 223 36.99 15.20 -4.09
N ASN A 224 35.95 15.90 -4.56
CA ASN A 224 36.01 16.76 -5.74
C ASN A 224 36.04 18.26 -5.39
N LYS A 225 36.13 18.64 -4.11
CA LYS A 225 36.10 20.03 -3.61
C LYS A 225 34.95 20.88 -4.17
N ILE A 226 33.74 20.26 -4.23
CA ILE A 226 32.54 20.89 -4.78
C ILE A 226 32.02 21.94 -3.81
N SER A 227 31.73 23.17 -4.29
CA SER A 227 31.18 24.27 -3.48
C SER A 227 29.69 24.49 -3.62
N LYS A 228 29.07 23.93 -4.67
CA LYS A 228 27.63 24.10 -4.96
C LYS A 228 27.02 22.79 -5.42
N ILE A 229 25.80 22.51 -4.96
CA ILE A 229 25.00 21.33 -5.32
C ILE A 229 23.63 21.80 -5.78
N GLY A 230 23.16 21.27 -6.91
CA GLY A 230 21.80 21.42 -7.37
C GLY A 230 20.97 20.18 -7.07
N ILE A 231 19.76 20.33 -6.53
CA ILE A 231 18.79 19.25 -6.32
C ILE A 231 17.64 19.47 -7.28
N PHE A 232 17.38 18.46 -8.13
CA PHE A 232 16.29 18.48 -9.10
C PHE A 232 15.18 17.51 -8.68
N GLY A 233 13.95 18.06 -8.48
CA GLY A 233 12.77 17.31 -8.11
C GLY A 233 12.59 17.21 -6.59
N PHE A 234 11.31 17.16 -6.17
CA PHE A 234 10.90 17.07 -4.76
C PHE A 234 10.08 15.82 -4.46
N THR A 235 9.74 15.04 -5.50
CA THR A 235 8.80 13.93 -5.35
C THR A 235 9.51 12.60 -5.59
N TYR A 236 9.11 11.60 -4.83
CA TYR A 236 9.67 10.24 -4.90
C TYR A 236 9.30 9.49 -6.20
N LYS A 237 8.39 10.04 -7.02
CA LYS A 237 7.94 9.41 -8.28
C LYS A 237 7.57 10.50 -9.30
N LYS A 238 7.92 10.25 -10.58
CA LYS A 238 7.50 11.07 -11.72
C LYS A 238 5.96 11.21 -11.75
N ASP A 239 5.49 12.39 -12.19
CA ASP A 239 4.06 12.71 -12.33
C ASP A 239 3.25 12.59 -11.03
N ASN A 240 3.88 12.89 -9.90
CA ASN A 240 3.26 12.91 -8.58
C ASN A 240 3.54 14.25 -7.88
N SER A 241 2.50 14.86 -7.30
CA SER A 241 2.63 16.09 -6.51
C SER A 241 2.90 15.84 -5.02
N SER A 242 2.86 14.59 -4.56
CA SER A 242 3.12 14.25 -3.17
C SER A 242 4.62 14.16 -2.89
N TYR A 243 5.07 14.97 -1.94
CA TYR A 243 6.44 14.95 -1.41
C TYR A 243 6.53 14.29 -0.03
N LYS A 244 5.47 13.63 0.42
CA LYS A 244 5.44 12.98 1.74
C LYS A 244 6.49 11.87 1.78
N ASN A 245 7.40 11.98 2.74
CA ASN A 245 8.51 11.05 2.97
C ASN A 245 9.39 10.84 1.71
N SER A 246 9.52 11.91 0.92
CA SER A 246 10.38 11.92 -0.27
C SER A 246 11.84 12.20 0.11
#